data_3adf81f653fc64ae27542e99698d9dac
#
_entry.id   3adf81f653fc64ae27542e99698d9dac
#
_cell.length_a   1.000
_cell.length_b   1.000
_cell.length_c   1.000
_cell.angle_alpha   90.00
_cell.angle_beta   90.00
_cell.angle_gamma   90.00
#
_symmetry.space_group_name_H-M   'P 1'
#
loop_
_entity.id
_entity.type
_entity.pdbx_description
1 polymer ?
#
loop_
_entity_poly.entity_id
_entity_poly.type
_entity_poly.pdbx_seq_one_letter_code
_entity_poly.pdbx_strand_id
1 'polypeptide(L)'
;MDEKTRHIIHNRSSIEWRNLQMLNNKKILLCVTGGIAVFKAAALTSKLTQAGAKVKVVMSKSATEFVTPLTFQSLSRNEVYTSTFQENNPKVVAHIDLADWADAVLVAPATANIIGKIANGIADDMISTIMLATTADVFIAPAMNVHMYSHPAVQKNVYTFL
;
A
#
# COMPACT_ATOMS: atom_id res chain seq x y z
N MET A 1 -30.33 24.10 -19.44
CA MET A 1 -28.94 23.76 -19.01
C MET A 1 -28.03 24.30 -20.11
N ASP A 2 -27.27 25.33 -19.80
CA ASP A 2 -26.50 26.15 -20.73
C ASP A 2 -25.36 25.36 -21.37
N GLU A 3 -25.06 25.64 -22.64
CA GLU A 3 -24.02 25.01 -23.45
C GLU A 3 -22.59 25.12 -22.81
N LYS A 4 -22.36 26.21 -22.07
CA LYS A 4 -21.16 26.43 -21.27
C LYS A 4 -21.02 25.40 -20.12
N THR A 5 -22.10 24.97 -19.49
CA THR A 5 -22.10 24.00 -18.41
C THR A 5 -21.74 22.60 -18.91
N ARG A 6 -22.15 22.24 -20.14
CA ARG A 6 -21.77 20.99 -20.79
C ARG A 6 -20.26 20.92 -21.10
N HIS A 7 -19.67 22.04 -21.51
CA HIS A 7 -18.20 22.09 -21.79
C HIS A 7 -17.36 21.94 -20.54
N ILE A 8 -17.79 22.48 -19.40
CA ILE A 8 -17.08 22.39 -18.13
C ILE A 8 -17.13 20.94 -17.58
N ILE A 9 -18.27 20.26 -17.73
CA ILE A 9 -18.41 18.86 -17.28
C ILE A 9 -17.57 17.93 -18.17
N HIS A 10 -17.52 18.17 -19.48
CA HIS A 10 -16.73 17.35 -20.41
C HIS A 10 -15.21 17.54 -20.20
N ASN A 11 -14.78 18.75 -19.84
CA ASN A 11 -13.37 19.04 -19.60
C ASN A 11 -12.86 18.48 -18.26
N ARG A 12 -13.71 18.42 -17.22
CA ARG A 12 -13.36 17.73 -15.95
C ARG A 12 -13.19 16.23 -16.15
N SER A 13 -14.08 15.57 -16.86
CA SER A 13 -13.97 14.14 -17.12
C SER A 13 -12.73 13.81 -17.94
N SER A 14 -12.36 14.62 -18.93
CA SER A 14 -11.16 14.38 -19.75
C SER A 14 -9.85 14.57 -19.01
N ILE A 15 -9.78 15.47 -18.01
CA ILE A 15 -8.61 15.66 -17.14
C ILE A 15 -8.50 14.50 -16.14
N GLU A 16 -9.62 14.05 -15.56
CA GLU A 16 -9.64 12.88 -14.67
C GLU A 16 -9.21 11.60 -15.39
N TRP A 17 -9.70 11.36 -16.62
CA TRP A 17 -9.32 10.19 -17.42
C TRP A 17 -7.84 10.19 -17.84
N ARG A 18 -7.23 11.32 -18.13
CA ARG A 18 -5.80 11.42 -18.46
C ARG A 18 -4.93 11.10 -17.26
N ASN A 19 -5.31 11.55 -16.05
CA ASN A 19 -4.59 11.23 -14.82
C ASN A 19 -4.74 9.75 -14.43
N LEU A 20 -5.87 9.11 -14.76
CA LEU A 20 -6.08 7.67 -14.54
C LEU A 20 -5.19 6.78 -15.42
N GLN A 21 -4.73 7.26 -16.58
CA GLN A 21 -3.84 6.50 -17.47
C GLN A 21 -2.37 6.50 -17.01
N MET A 22 -1.96 7.37 -16.09
CA MET A 22 -0.57 7.45 -15.62
C MET A 22 -0.11 6.21 -14.85
N LEU A 23 -1.04 5.42 -14.27
CA LEU A 23 -0.73 4.20 -13.54
C LEU A 23 -1.01 2.92 -14.36
N ASN A 24 -1.32 3.06 -15.65
CA ASN A 24 -1.69 1.92 -16.47
C ASN A 24 -0.56 0.86 -16.50
N ASN A 25 -0.93 -0.37 -16.12
CA ASN A 25 -0.03 -1.53 -15.99
C ASN A 25 1.08 -1.39 -14.92
N LYS A 26 1.16 -0.30 -14.15
CA LYS A 26 2.11 -0.20 -13.04
C LYS A 26 1.78 -1.22 -11.96
N LYS A 27 2.79 -1.92 -11.50
CA LYS A 27 2.70 -2.96 -10.47
C LYS A 27 2.93 -2.32 -9.09
N ILE A 28 1.88 -2.18 -8.31
CA ILE A 28 1.93 -1.56 -6.99
C ILE A 28 1.70 -2.62 -5.91
N LEU A 29 2.68 -2.77 -5.04
CA LEU A 29 2.54 -3.59 -3.84
C LEU A 29 2.09 -2.69 -2.68
N LEU A 30 0.85 -2.87 -2.24
CA LEU A 30 0.28 -2.12 -1.12
C LEU A 30 0.45 -2.92 0.18
N CYS A 31 1.28 -2.41 1.08
CA CYS A 31 1.52 -2.95 2.41
C CYS A 31 0.64 -2.22 3.43
N VAL A 32 -0.31 -2.92 4.04
CA VAL A 32 -1.32 -2.36 4.94
C VAL A 32 -1.03 -2.76 6.38
N THR A 33 -0.73 -1.80 7.25
CA THR A 33 -0.46 -2.05 8.67
C THR A 33 -1.60 -1.62 9.59
N GLY A 34 -1.66 -2.23 10.79
CA GLY A 34 -2.84 -2.16 11.67
C GLY A 34 -3.05 -0.82 12.33
N GLY A 35 -4.16 -0.17 12.03
CA GLY A 35 -4.64 1.06 12.65
C GLY A 35 -5.95 1.49 12.03
N ILE A 36 -6.64 2.43 12.65
CA ILE A 36 -7.96 2.89 12.17
C ILE A 36 -7.92 3.35 10.69
N ALA A 37 -6.78 3.86 10.23
CA ALA A 37 -6.63 4.32 8.84
C ALA A 37 -6.64 3.20 7.77
N VAL A 38 -6.73 1.92 8.15
CA VAL A 38 -6.88 0.78 7.21
C VAL A 38 -8.08 0.96 6.28
N PHE A 39 -9.18 1.58 6.73
CA PHE A 39 -10.33 1.87 5.86
C PHE A 39 -9.97 2.78 4.67
N LYS A 40 -9.00 3.69 4.86
CA LYS A 40 -8.49 4.55 3.77
C LYS A 40 -7.67 3.75 2.77
N ALA A 41 -6.95 2.71 3.22
CA ALA A 41 -6.22 1.81 2.34
C ALA A 41 -7.16 1.02 1.41
N ALA A 42 -8.34 0.63 1.90
CA ALA A 42 -9.36 0.01 1.05
C ALA A 42 -9.83 0.96 -0.06
N ALA A 43 -10.14 2.22 0.28
CA ALA A 43 -10.48 3.25 -0.70
C ALA A 43 -9.33 3.53 -1.69
N LEU A 44 -8.08 3.55 -1.21
CA LEU A 44 -6.89 3.71 -2.03
C LEU A 44 -6.72 2.56 -3.01
N THR A 45 -6.89 1.30 -2.56
CA THR A 45 -6.84 0.10 -3.42
C THR A 45 -7.82 0.23 -4.59
N SER A 46 -9.07 0.62 -4.30
CA SER A 46 -10.07 0.85 -5.34
C SER A 46 -9.63 1.92 -6.35
N LYS A 47 -9.10 3.05 -5.87
CA LYS A 47 -8.63 4.14 -6.74
C LYS A 47 -7.44 3.73 -7.61
N LEU A 48 -6.46 3.03 -7.05
CA LEU A 48 -5.29 2.54 -7.79
C LEU A 48 -5.71 1.56 -8.90
N THR A 49 -6.60 0.62 -8.57
CA THR A 49 -7.14 -0.34 -9.55
C THR A 49 -7.92 0.35 -10.65
N GLN A 50 -8.77 1.35 -10.32
CA GLN A 50 -9.48 2.16 -11.30
C GLN A 50 -8.54 2.99 -12.18
N ALA A 51 -7.40 3.42 -11.63
CA ALA A 51 -6.34 4.11 -12.38
C ALA A 51 -5.53 3.19 -13.31
N GLY A 52 -5.88 1.92 -13.40
CA GLY A 52 -5.24 0.93 -14.27
C GLY A 52 -4.00 0.26 -13.67
N ALA A 53 -3.69 0.50 -12.40
CA ALA A 53 -2.60 -0.20 -11.72
C ALA A 53 -2.96 -1.67 -11.45
N LYS A 54 -1.94 -2.53 -11.51
CA LYS A 54 -2.00 -3.89 -10.98
C LYS A 54 -1.63 -3.81 -9.50
N VAL A 55 -2.57 -4.08 -8.60
CA VAL A 55 -2.36 -3.94 -7.15
C VAL A 55 -2.36 -5.31 -6.51
N LYS A 56 -1.25 -5.69 -5.86
CA LYS A 56 -1.21 -6.79 -4.89
C LYS A 56 -1.20 -6.20 -3.48
N VAL A 57 -1.80 -6.88 -2.52
CA VAL A 57 -1.95 -6.36 -1.15
C VAL A 57 -1.32 -7.34 -0.15
N VAL A 58 -0.52 -6.79 0.75
CA VAL A 58 0.02 -7.51 1.92
C VAL A 58 -0.52 -6.84 3.17
N MET A 59 -1.11 -7.62 4.07
CA MET A 59 -1.65 -7.10 5.33
C MET A 59 -0.87 -7.64 6.52
N SER A 60 -0.54 -6.77 7.47
CA SER A 60 -0.07 -7.23 8.77
C SER A 60 -1.21 -7.92 9.54
N LYS A 61 -0.87 -8.82 10.47
CA LYS A 61 -1.86 -9.46 11.34
C LYS A 61 -2.77 -8.44 12.04
N SER A 62 -2.23 -7.34 12.54
CA SER A 62 -3.03 -6.28 13.17
C SER A 62 -3.92 -5.51 12.19
N ALA A 63 -3.60 -5.47 10.90
CA ALA A 63 -4.47 -4.84 9.90
C ALA A 63 -5.75 -5.66 9.67
N THR A 64 -5.67 -6.99 9.78
CA THR A 64 -6.83 -7.87 9.59
C THR A 64 -7.89 -7.74 10.69
N GLU A 65 -7.54 -7.16 11.83
CA GLU A 65 -8.49 -6.85 12.91
C GLU A 65 -9.40 -5.65 12.57
N PHE A 66 -8.98 -4.77 11.65
CA PHE A 66 -9.75 -3.59 11.25
C PHE A 66 -10.57 -3.82 9.98
N VAL A 67 -10.00 -4.50 8.99
CA VAL A 67 -10.64 -4.80 7.71
C VAL A 67 -10.20 -6.18 7.26
N THR A 68 -11.14 -7.00 6.82
CA THR A 68 -10.81 -8.37 6.39
C THR A 68 -10.03 -8.41 5.08
N PRO A 69 -9.16 -9.41 4.86
CA PRO A 69 -8.46 -9.62 3.59
C PRO A 69 -9.40 -9.69 2.38
N LEU A 70 -10.60 -10.25 2.57
CA LEU A 70 -11.63 -10.36 1.52
C LEU A 70 -12.00 -8.99 0.92
N THR A 71 -12.02 -7.92 1.71
CA THR A 71 -12.28 -6.57 1.23
C THR A 71 -11.23 -6.15 0.19
N PHE A 72 -9.95 -6.33 0.52
CA PHE A 72 -8.85 -5.97 -0.37
C PHE A 72 -8.77 -6.89 -1.60
N GLN A 73 -9.05 -8.19 -1.44
CA GLN A 73 -9.13 -9.13 -2.54
C GLN A 73 -10.21 -8.71 -3.55
N SER A 74 -11.39 -8.32 -3.08
CA SER A 74 -12.49 -7.87 -3.93
C SER A 74 -12.17 -6.57 -4.68
N LEU A 75 -11.43 -5.64 -4.05
CA LEU A 75 -11.06 -4.36 -4.62
C LEU A 75 -9.88 -4.44 -5.60
N SER A 76 -8.87 -5.23 -5.27
CA SER A 76 -7.66 -5.41 -6.09
C SER A 76 -7.84 -6.45 -7.19
N ARG A 77 -8.80 -7.37 -7.04
CA ARG A 77 -9.00 -8.58 -7.87
C ARG A 77 -7.77 -9.49 -7.90
N ASN A 78 -6.96 -9.43 -6.83
CA ASN A 78 -5.77 -10.23 -6.62
C ASN A 78 -5.80 -10.87 -5.24
N GLU A 79 -4.99 -11.91 -5.06
CA GLU A 79 -4.75 -12.54 -3.75
C GLU A 79 -4.19 -11.53 -2.75
N VAL A 80 -4.57 -11.68 -1.47
CA VAL A 80 -4.09 -10.88 -0.34
C VAL A 80 -3.21 -11.74 0.55
N TYR A 81 -2.01 -11.28 0.81
CA TYR A 81 -1.00 -11.99 1.58
C TYR A 81 -1.02 -11.52 3.04
N THR A 82 -1.06 -12.45 3.99
CA THR A 82 -1.17 -12.13 5.42
C THR A 82 -0.08 -12.79 6.27
N SER A 83 0.64 -13.77 5.73
CA SER A 83 1.66 -14.53 6.45
C SER A 83 2.79 -14.96 5.52
N THR A 84 4.02 -14.97 6.05
CA THR A 84 5.20 -15.50 5.36
C THR A 84 5.18 -17.02 5.24
N PHE A 85 4.34 -17.72 6.02
CA PHE A 85 4.30 -19.18 6.09
C PHE A 85 3.12 -19.81 5.34
N GLN A 86 2.25 -19.00 4.74
CA GLN A 86 1.17 -19.47 3.88
C GLN A 86 1.62 -19.40 2.42
N GLU A 87 2.43 -20.36 2.01
CA GLU A 87 2.89 -20.48 0.64
C GLU A 87 1.99 -21.47 -0.12
N ASN A 88 1.16 -20.96 -1.00
CA ASN A 88 0.28 -21.74 -1.86
C ASN A 88 1.04 -22.40 -3.02
N ASN A 89 2.26 -21.97 -3.32
CA ASN A 89 3.09 -22.48 -4.39
C ASN A 89 4.49 -22.87 -3.87
N PRO A 90 4.82 -24.16 -3.79
CA PRO A 90 6.11 -24.62 -3.25
C PRO A 90 7.31 -24.27 -4.15
N LYS A 91 7.09 -23.71 -5.34
CA LYS A 91 8.15 -23.31 -6.27
C LYS A 91 8.59 -21.87 -6.10
N VAL A 92 7.89 -21.08 -5.28
CA VAL A 92 8.08 -19.62 -5.17
C VAL A 92 8.07 -19.23 -3.70
N VAL A 93 9.06 -18.47 -3.30
CA VAL A 93 9.09 -17.83 -1.98
C VAL A 93 8.30 -16.53 -2.07
N ALA A 94 7.10 -16.50 -1.50
CA ALA A 94 6.11 -15.45 -1.73
C ALA A 94 6.64 -14.01 -1.48
N HIS A 95 7.41 -13.78 -0.41
CA HIS A 95 7.93 -12.44 -0.13
C HIS A 95 8.99 -11.98 -1.13
N ILE A 96 9.78 -12.91 -1.70
CA ILE A 96 10.75 -12.58 -2.76
C ILE A 96 10.01 -12.27 -4.07
N ASP A 97 9.06 -13.14 -4.46
CA ASP A 97 8.25 -12.90 -5.67
C ASP A 97 7.52 -11.56 -5.63
N LEU A 98 6.97 -11.19 -4.48
CA LEU A 98 6.28 -9.91 -4.32
C LEU A 98 7.24 -8.72 -4.37
N ALA A 99 8.44 -8.85 -3.78
CA ALA A 99 9.47 -7.82 -3.81
C ALA A 99 9.97 -7.56 -5.24
N ASP A 100 10.22 -8.63 -6.00
CA ASP A 100 10.69 -8.55 -7.40
C ASP A 100 9.57 -8.14 -8.38
N TRP A 101 8.32 -8.47 -8.07
CA TRP A 101 7.18 -8.13 -8.91
C TRP A 101 6.88 -6.65 -8.94
N ALA A 102 7.13 -5.91 -7.86
CA ALA A 102 6.66 -4.54 -7.68
C ALA A 102 7.49 -3.52 -8.47
N ASP A 103 6.83 -2.59 -9.17
CA ASP A 103 7.45 -1.35 -9.67
C ASP A 103 7.56 -0.31 -8.54
N ALA A 104 6.64 -0.35 -7.58
CA ALA A 104 6.63 0.49 -6.38
C ALA A 104 5.99 -0.23 -5.20
N VAL A 105 6.52 -0.01 -4.01
CA VAL A 105 5.96 -0.49 -2.75
C VAL A 105 5.39 0.69 -1.98
N LEU A 106 4.13 0.59 -1.57
CA LEU A 106 3.43 1.62 -0.81
C LEU A 106 3.02 1.08 0.55
N VAL A 107 3.61 1.58 1.63
CA VAL A 107 3.24 1.25 3.00
C VAL A 107 2.20 2.27 3.49
N ALA A 108 0.93 1.91 3.41
CA ALA A 108 -0.20 2.79 3.73
C ALA A 108 -1.41 2.02 4.29
N PRO A 109 -1.78 2.26 5.56
CA PRO A 109 -1.14 3.15 6.52
C PRO A 109 0.17 2.57 7.05
N ALA A 110 1.15 3.43 7.38
CA ALA A 110 2.38 3.05 8.05
C ALA A 110 2.31 3.43 9.54
N THR A 111 2.19 2.43 10.41
CA THR A 111 2.21 2.63 11.86
C THR A 111 3.63 2.91 12.37
N ALA A 112 3.75 3.48 13.58
CA ALA A 112 5.06 3.64 14.24
C ALA A 112 5.81 2.30 14.37
N ASN A 113 5.09 1.20 14.57
CA ASN A 113 5.67 -0.16 14.64
C ASN A 113 6.38 -0.54 13.35
N ILE A 114 5.70 -0.44 12.18
CA ILE A 114 6.33 -0.83 10.93
C ILE A 114 7.48 0.11 10.55
N ILE A 115 7.33 1.41 10.80
CA ILE A 115 8.39 2.41 10.58
C ILE A 115 9.63 2.03 11.42
N GLY A 116 9.42 1.68 12.69
CA GLY A 116 10.51 1.23 13.58
C GLY A 116 11.18 -0.05 13.09
N LYS A 117 10.41 -1.03 12.63
CA LYS A 117 10.95 -2.29 12.07
C LYS A 117 11.81 -2.03 10.85
N ILE A 118 11.28 -1.30 9.87
CA ILE A 118 11.99 -1.03 8.62
C ILE A 118 13.27 -0.24 8.90
N ALA A 119 13.22 0.81 9.75
CA ALA A 119 14.37 1.63 10.10
C ALA A 119 15.50 0.86 10.79
N ASN A 120 15.18 -0.24 11.45
CA ASN A 120 16.15 -1.05 12.19
C ASN A 120 16.43 -2.42 11.55
N GLY A 121 15.97 -2.67 10.32
CA GLY A 121 16.22 -3.92 9.59
C GLY A 121 15.57 -5.16 10.22
N ILE A 122 14.44 -5.00 10.92
CA ILE A 122 13.71 -6.11 11.53
C ILE A 122 12.79 -6.76 10.49
N ALA A 123 12.90 -8.06 10.29
CA ALA A 123 12.14 -8.85 9.31
C ALA A 123 11.41 -10.02 9.98
N ASP A 124 10.46 -9.72 10.86
CA ASP A 124 9.69 -10.69 11.64
C ASP A 124 8.25 -10.91 11.16
N ASP A 125 7.86 -10.21 10.09
CA ASP A 125 6.57 -10.37 9.41
C ASP A 125 6.72 -10.19 7.88
N MET A 126 5.65 -10.51 7.13
CA MET A 126 5.64 -10.49 5.68
C MET A 126 6.03 -9.11 5.11
N ILE A 127 5.48 -8.03 5.67
CA ILE A 127 5.75 -6.66 5.21
C ILE A 127 7.21 -6.30 5.46
N SER A 128 7.69 -6.47 6.68
CA SER A 128 9.06 -6.12 7.05
C SER A 128 10.11 -6.96 6.30
N THR A 129 9.79 -8.22 5.99
CA THR A 129 10.65 -9.08 5.17
C THR A 129 10.71 -8.59 3.72
N ILE A 130 9.59 -8.24 3.10
CA ILE A 130 9.52 -7.66 1.75
C ILE A 130 10.33 -6.37 1.69
N MET A 131 10.26 -5.52 2.73
CA MET A 131 10.98 -4.26 2.77
C MET A 131 12.51 -4.41 2.75
N LEU A 132 13.05 -5.52 3.21
CA LEU A 132 14.49 -5.82 3.11
C LEU A 132 14.87 -6.45 1.75
N ALA A 133 13.90 -7.05 1.05
CA ALA A 133 14.14 -7.75 -0.20
C ALA A 133 13.92 -6.88 -1.44
N THR A 134 13.05 -5.86 -1.35
CA THR A 134 12.66 -5.07 -2.53
C THR A 134 13.74 -4.11 -3.00
N THR A 135 13.85 -3.98 -4.32
CA THR A 135 14.66 -2.96 -5.01
C THR A 135 13.79 -1.86 -5.64
N ALA A 136 12.47 -1.96 -5.49
CA ALA A 136 11.53 -0.97 -6.00
C ALA A 136 11.52 0.30 -5.13
N ASP A 137 11.05 1.41 -5.71
CA ASP A 137 10.81 2.64 -4.95
C ASP A 137 9.79 2.42 -3.83
N VAL A 138 10.12 2.86 -2.62
CA VAL A 138 9.29 2.70 -1.43
C VAL A 138 8.68 4.03 -1.01
N PHE A 139 7.35 4.03 -0.87
CA PHE A 139 6.58 5.17 -0.38
C PHE A 139 5.95 4.82 0.96
N ILE A 140 6.16 5.65 1.96
CA ILE A 140 5.64 5.43 3.33
C ILE A 140 4.65 6.54 3.68
N ALA A 141 3.42 6.16 4.04
CA ALA A 141 2.37 7.07 4.51
C ALA A 141 2.12 6.90 6.02
N PRO A 142 2.81 7.66 6.88
CA PRO A 142 2.66 7.57 8.32
C PRO A 142 1.21 7.84 8.77
N ALA A 143 0.69 7.01 9.66
CA ALA A 143 -0.64 7.17 10.24
C ALA A 143 -0.63 6.71 11.70
N MET A 144 -0.67 7.67 12.61
CA MET A 144 -0.66 7.44 14.05
C MET A 144 -1.16 8.66 14.81
N ASN A 145 -1.32 8.53 16.11
CA ASN A 145 -1.62 9.67 16.99
C ASN A 145 -0.50 10.74 16.90
N VAL A 146 -0.85 12.02 17.02
CA VAL A 146 0.09 13.14 16.87
C VAL A 146 1.24 13.08 17.88
N HIS A 147 0.97 12.67 19.12
CA HIS A 147 2.01 12.53 20.15
C HIS A 147 2.97 11.37 19.82
N MET A 148 2.47 10.28 19.27
CA MET A 148 3.32 9.19 18.77
C MET A 148 4.19 9.67 17.62
N TYR A 149 3.62 10.41 16.67
CA TYR A 149 4.39 10.94 15.53
C TYR A 149 5.50 11.90 16.00
N SER A 150 5.21 12.77 16.97
CA SER A 150 6.18 13.73 17.51
C SER A 150 7.20 13.10 18.47
N HIS A 151 7.07 11.82 18.82
CA HIS A 151 7.99 11.17 19.75
C HIS A 151 9.40 11.08 19.14
N PRO A 152 10.47 11.46 19.87
CA PRO A 152 11.84 11.50 19.34
C PRO A 152 12.29 10.21 18.67
N ALA A 153 11.94 9.04 19.22
CA ALA A 153 12.28 7.75 18.64
C ALA A 153 11.58 7.53 17.27
N VAL A 154 10.32 7.97 17.13
CA VAL A 154 9.60 7.84 15.87
C VAL A 154 10.16 8.80 14.83
N GLN A 155 10.47 10.04 15.22
CA GLN A 155 11.12 11.01 14.35
C GLN A 155 12.48 10.52 13.87
N LYS A 156 13.31 9.97 14.77
CA LYS A 156 14.58 9.35 14.39
C LYS A 156 14.40 8.25 13.34
N ASN A 157 13.42 7.36 13.53
CA ASN A 157 13.15 6.29 12.56
C ASN A 157 12.69 6.84 11.21
N VAL A 158 11.84 7.88 11.20
CA VAL A 158 11.40 8.56 9.96
C VAL A 158 12.56 9.17 9.20
N TYR A 159 13.48 9.85 9.91
CA TYR A 159 14.67 10.45 9.29
C TYR A 159 15.65 9.43 8.71
N THR A 160 15.57 8.17 9.10
CA THR A 160 16.41 7.11 8.52
C THR A 160 16.04 6.82 7.05
N PHE A 161 14.85 7.24 6.60
CA PHE A 161 14.36 7.07 5.23
C PHE A 161 14.53 8.30 4.33
N LEU A 162 14.98 9.41 4.86
CA LEU A 162 15.22 10.65 4.13
C LEU A 162 16.70 10.78 3.73
#